data_50d02190aafbfedf2027f9fcaf96d975
#
_entry.id   50d02190aafbfedf2027f9fcaf96d975
#
_cell.length_a   1.000
_cell.length_b   1.000
_cell.length_c   1.000
_cell.angle_alpha   90.00
_cell.angle_beta   90.00
_cell.angle_gamma   90.00
#
_symmetry.space_group_name_H-M   'P 1'
#
loop_
_entity.id
_entity.type
_entity.pdbx_description
1 polymer ?
#
loop_
_entity_poly.entity_id
_entity_poly.type
_entity_poly.pdbx_seq_one_letter_code
_entity_poly.pdbx_strand_id
1 'polypeptide(L)'
;MQKVRPGLRQLLDAVGDVPAMVLGRRADVLAGNRMAHLLFTDFTALPAAERNLTRWIILDPSAGALFRDWKTVAAEAVGALRMDVGRHPNDPQTNQLVGELAVHSEHFRQWWAGHRVASRSAGTVRLHHPIVGDLELNFETLSLPDDPDQMLRVYSAKAGSPSSDALTLLSFGEAAAVPEPEPARRDDS
;
A
#
# COMPACT_ATOMS: atom_id res chain seq x y z
N MET A 1 12.84 6.82 12.62
CA MET A 1 11.95 6.78 11.44
C MET A 1 12.82 6.72 10.20
N GLN A 2 12.64 5.74 9.35
CA GLN A 2 13.37 5.59 8.08
C GLN A 2 13.00 6.74 7.14
N LYS A 3 13.97 7.18 6.31
CA LYS A 3 13.74 8.25 5.34
C LYS A 3 13.98 7.71 3.93
N VAL A 4 13.10 8.04 3.01
CA VAL A 4 13.28 7.73 1.59
C VAL A 4 14.22 8.75 0.98
N ARG A 5 15.27 8.28 0.30
CA ARG A 5 16.26 9.17 -0.37
C ARG A 5 15.63 9.93 -1.54
N PRO A 6 16.14 11.15 -1.86
CA PRO A 6 15.53 11.99 -2.89
C PRO A 6 15.39 11.32 -4.26
N GLY A 7 16.42 10.60 -4.71
CA GLY A 7 16.39 9.89 -6.00
C GLY A 7 15.29 8.83 -6.08
N LEU A 8 14.97 8.13 -4.97
CA LEU A 8 13.89 7.17 -4.92
C LEU A 8 12.51 7.84 -4.94
N ARG A 9 12.38 9.05 -4.34
CA ARG A 9 11.17 9.86 -4.46
C ARG A 9 10.93 10.32 -5.90
N GLN A 10 11.99 10.81 -6.55
CA GLN A 10 11.92 11.18 -7.98
C GLN A 10 11.52 9.99 -8.86
N LEU A 11 12.02 8.78 -8.54
CA LEU A 11 11.60 7.57 -9.26
C LEU A 11 10.12 7.27 -9.05
N LEU A 12 9.59 7.39 -7.83
CA LEU A 12 8.16 7.21 -7.57
C LEU A 12 7.30 8.17 -8.39
N ASP A 13 7.73 9.44 -8.51
CA ASP A 13 7.02 10.43 -9.32
C ASP A 13 7.14 10.13 -10.82
N ALA A 14 8.30 9.62 -11.26
CA ALA A 14 8.59 9.34 -12.66
C ALA A 14 7.88 8.07 -13.21
N VAL A 15 7.52 7.11 -12.36
CA VAL A 15 6.78 5.92 -12.80
C VAL A 15 5.31 6.21 -13.17
N GLY A 16 4.86 7.45 -12.94
CA GLY A 16 3.59 7.99 -13.45
C GLY A 16 2.37 7.19 -12.99
N ASP A 17 1.65 6.60 -13.96
CA ASP A 17 0.39 5.91 -13.73
C ASP A 17 0.53 4.45 -13.21
N VAL A 18 1.73 4.03 -12.87
CA VAL A 18 1.98 2.73 -12.23
C VAL A 18 1.92 2.88 -10.72
N PRO A 19 0.97 2.25 -10.01
CA PRO A 19 0.91 2.31 -8.55
C PRO A 19 2.20 1.78 -7.92
N ALA A 20 2.89 2.62 -7.14
CA ALA A 20 4.16 2.29 -6.53
C ALA A 20 4.30 2.86 -5.12
N MET A 21 4.94 2.11 -4.23
CA MET A 21 5.19 2.56 -2.85
C MET A 21 6.54 2.06 -2.35
N VAL A 22 7.18 2.86 -1.50
CA VAL A 22 8.35 2.46 -0.73
C VAL A 22 7.89 2.01 0.64
N LEU A 23 8.18 0.77 0.94
CA LEU A 23 7.89 0.14 2.23
C LEU A 23 9.20 0.04 3.02
N GLY A 24 9.14 0.41 4.28
CA GLY A 24 10.19 0.17 5.25
C GLY A 24 10.01 -1.16 5.97
N ARG A 25 10.70 -1.30 7.09
CA ARG A 25 10.52 -2.43 8.01
C ARG A 25 9.06 -2.55 8.42
N ARG A 26 8.59 -3.76 8.75
CA ARG A 26 7.20 -4.05 9.16
C ARG A 26 6.14 -3.69 8.11
N ALA A 27 6.57 -3.38 6.88
CA ALA A 27 5.74 -2.76 5.84
C ALA A 27 5.21 -1.36 6.20
N ASP A 28 6.01 -0.54 6.94
CA ASP A 28 5.74 0.88 7.13
C ASP A 28 5.72 1.58 5.76
N VAL A 29 4.67 2.31 5.45
CA VAL A 29 4.57 3.06 4.19
C VAL A 29 5.36 4.36 4.32
N LEU A 30 6.55 4.40 3.72
CA LEU A 30 7.47 5.54 3.79
C LEU A 30 7.17 6.59 2.73
N ALA A 31 6.73 6.15 1.55
CA ALA A 31 6.25 6.99 0.46
C ALA A 31 5.38 6.16 -0.49
N GLY A 32 4.48 6.81 -1.19
CA GLY A 32 3.71 6.26 -2.29
C GLY A 32 3.55 7.32 -3.37
N ASN A 33 3.40 6.90 -4.63
CA ASN A 33 2.98 7.84 -5.65
C ASN A 33 1.45 8.02 -5.64
N ARG A 34 0.96 8.99 -6.42
CA ARG A 34 -0.47 9.30 -6.52
C ARG A 34 -1.30 8.06 -6.83
N MET A 35 -0.86 7.22 -7.76
CA MET A 35 -1.59 6.03 -8.16
C MET A 35 -1.70 4.97 -7.06
N ALA A 36 -0.69 4.84 -6.21
CA ALA A 36 -0.78 3.96 -5.04
C ALA A 36 -1.82 4.47 -4.02
N HIS A 37 -1.89 5.79 -3.83
CA HIS A 37 -2.91 6.40 -2.95
C HIS A 37 -4.32 6.23 -3.50
N LEU A 38 -4.53 6.37 -4.80
CA LEU A 38 -5.81 6.15 -5.45
C LEU A 38 -6.25 4.67 -5.41
N LEU A 39 -5.30 3.76 -5.61
CA LEU A 39 -5.59 2.32 -5.68
C LEU A 39 -5.91 1.72 -4.31
N PHE A 40 -5.26 2.16 -3.24
CA PHE A 40 -5.38 1.57 -1.90
C PHE A 40 -6.03 2.53 -0.91
N THR A 41 -5.27 3.46 -0.38
CA THR A 41 -5.69 4.52 0.53
C THR A 41 -4.61 5.60 0.61
N ASP A 42 -4.99 6.82 0.94
CA ASP A 42 -4.00 7.88 1.18
C ASP A 42 -3.35 7.71 2.55
N PHE A 43 -2.23 6.99 2.57
CA PHE A 43 -1.44 6.82 3.79
C PHE A 43 -0.88 8.14 4.33
N THR A 44 -0.78 9.19 3.51
CA THR A 44 -0.26 10.49 3.97
C THR A 44 -1.26 11.23 4.86
N ALA A 45 -2.54 10.96 4.68
CA ALA A 45 -3.62 11.49 5.52
C ALA A 45 -3.64 10.84 6.93
N LEU A 46 -3.02 9.67 7.10
CA LEU A 46 -2.98 8.98 8.38
C LEU A 46 -1.88 9.54 9.30
N PRO A 47 -2.03 9.42 10.63
CA PRO A 47 -0.94 9.67 11.57
C PRO A 47 0.29 8.80 11.23
N ALA A 48 1.49 9.33 11.43
CA ALA A 48 2.72 8.64 11.02
C ALA A 48 2.87 7.22 11.62
N ALA A 49 2.37 7.00 12.85
CA ALA A 49 2.39 5.70 13.50
C ALA A 49 1.42 4.67 12.87
N GLU A 50 0.45 5.13 12.08
CA GLU A 50 -0.57 4.31 11.45
C GLU A 50 -0.28 4.03 9.97
N ARG A 51 0.74 4.67 9.39
CA ARG A 51 1.16 4.49 8.00
C ARG A 51 1.85 3.15 7.80
N ASN A 52 1.11 2.07 7.98
CA ASN A 52 1.63 0.71 7.89
C ASN A 52 0.69 -0.16 7.06
N LEU A 53 1.22 -0.77 6.01
CA LEU A 53 0.42 -1.55 5.06
C LEU A 53 -0.17 -2.81 5.71
N THR A 54 0.59 -3.50 6.57
CA THR A 54 0.11 -4.68 7.29
C THR A 54 -1.02 -4.33 8.25
N ARG A 55 -0.89 -3.23 9.00
CA ARG A 55 -1.92 -2.71 9.89
C ARG A 55 -3.21 -2.40 9.12
N TRP A 56 -3.08 -1.66 8.02
CA TRP A 56 -4.22 -1.31 7.17
C TRP A 56 -4.92 -2.55 6.59
N ILE A 57 -4.16 -3.52 6.03
CA ILE A 57 -4.74 -4.76 5.49
C ILE A 57 -5.54 -5.52 6.55
N ILE A 58 -5.09 -5.54 7.80
CA ILE A 58 -5.67 -6.38 8.86
C ILE A 58 -6.81 -5.67 9.61
N LEU A 59 -6.69 -4.37 9.85
CA LEU A 59 -7.61 -3.65 10.74
C LEU A 59 -8.61 -2.77 10.00
N ASP A 60 -8.30 -2.31 8.80
CA ASP A 60 -9.19 -1.39 8.07
C ASP A 60 -10.23 -2.16 7.26
N PRO A 61 -11.53 -1.89 7.46
CA PRO A 61 -12.60 -2.54 6.69
C PRO A 61 -12.50 -2.29 5.18
N SER A 62 -11.94 -1.15 4.74
CA SER A 62 -11.77 -0.82 3.33
C SER A 62 -10.82 -1.80 2.63
N ALA A 63 -9.78 -2.26 3.32
CA ALA A 63 -8.88 -3.29 2.79
C ALA A 63 -9.62 -4.62 2.58
N GLY A 64 -10.47 -5.00 3.54
CA GLY A 64 -11.31 -6.21 3.41
C GLY A 64 -12.28 -6.15 2.23
N ALA A 65 -12.81 -4.96 1.93
CA ALA A 65 -13.68 -4.74 0.77
C ALA A 65 -12.90 -4.70 -0.55
N LEU A 66 -11.69 -4.15 -0.54
CA LEU A 66 -10.86 -3.98 -1.73
C LEU A 66 -10.26 -5.32 -2.22
N PHE A 67 -9.67 -6.11 -1.32
CA PHE A 67 -9.00 -7.36 -1.71
C PHE A 67 -10.01 -8.51 -1.85
N ARG A 68 -10.19 -9.04 -3.06
CA ARG A 68 -11.04 -10.21 -3.33
C ARG A 68 -10.63 -11.43 -2.50
N ASP A 69 -9.33 -11.64 -2.36
CA ASP A 69 -8.74 -12.72 -1.59
C ASP A 69 -8.12 -12.22 -0.28
N TRP A 70 -8.82 -11.34 0.43
CA TRP A 70 -8.32 -10.65 1.62
C TRP A 70 -7.64 -11.59 2.62
N LYS A 71 -8.23 -12.75 2.92
CA LYS A 71 -7.65 -13.70 3.88
C LYS A 71 -6.26 -14.18 3.46
N THR A 72 -6.04 -14.39 2.16
CA THR A 72 -4.74 -14.80 1.63
C THR A 72 -3.73 -13.66 1.74
N VAL A 73 -4.11 -12.46 1.31
CA VAL A 73 -3.26 -11.27 1.36
C VAL A 73 -2.88 -10.92 2.81
N ALA A 74 -3.85 -10.97 3.72
CA ALA A 74 -3.62 -10.71 5.14
C ALA A 74 -2.70 -11.77 5.79
N ALA A 75 -2.90 -13.05 5.48
CA ALA A 75 -2.03 -14.12 5.99
C ALA A 75 -0.58 -13.98 5.47
N GLU A 76 -0.39 -13.54 4.23
CA GLU A 76 0.93 -13.24 3.66
C GLU A 76 1.59 -12.02 4.34
N ALA A 77 0.80 -10.96 4.61
CA ALA A 77 1.28 -9.80 5.35
C ALA A 77 1.74 -10.17 6.78
N VAL A 78 1.01 -11.06 7.46
CA VAL A 78 1.41 -11.62 8.77
C VAL A 78 2.70 -12.42 8.66
N GLY A 79 2.85 -13.23 7.60
CA GLY A 79 4.07 -14.00 7.34
C GLY A 79 5.29 -13.09 7.13
N ALA A 80 5.14 -12.00 6.37
CA ALA A 80 6.17 -11.00 6.15
C ALA A 80 6.56 -10.27 7.45
N LEU A 81 5.56 -9.88 8.25
CA LEU A 81 5.81 -9.25 9.56
C LEU A 81 6.59 -10.19 10.50
N ARG A 82 6.25 -11.49 10.50
CA ARG A 82 6.98 -12.49 11.28
C ARG A 82 8.45 -12.62 10.85
N MET A 83 8.73 -12.53 9.55
CA MET A 83 10.11 -12.52 9.06
C MET A 83 10.87 -11.30 9.56
N ASP A 84 10.22 -10.12 9.60
CA ASP A 84 10.83 -8.91 10.15
C ASP A 84 11.14 -9.06 11.65
N VAL A 85 10.20 -9.62 12.43
CA VAL A 85 10.43 -9.94 13.86
C VAL A 85 11.63 -10.87 14.03
N GLY A 86 11.76 -11.90 13.19
CA GLY A 86 12.91 -12.82 13.23
C GLY A 86 14.24 -12.14 12.98
N ARG A 87 14.28 -11.13 12.10
CA ARG A 87 15.47 -10.33 11.82
C ARG A 87 15.76 -9.28 12.88
N HIS A 88 14.74 -8.76 13.56
CA HIS A 88 14.81 -7.65 14.50
C HIS A 88 14.01 -7.93 15.77
N PRO A 89 14.40 -8.95 16.59
CA PRO A 89 13.58 -9.46 17.68
C PRO A 89 13.36 -8.45 18.83
N ASN A 90 14.23 -7.45 18.96
CA ASN A 90 14.18 -6.46 20.03
C ASN A 90 13.66 -5.10 19.59
N ASP A 91 13.01 -5.00 18.41
CA ASP A 91 12.45 -3.74 17.95
C ASP A 91 11.14 -3.39 18.67
N PRO A 92 11.11 -2.30 19.48
CA PRO A 92 9.92 -1.95 20.24
C PRO A 92 8.71 -1.62 19.37
N GLN A 93 8.93 -1.03 18.19
CA GLN A 93 7.85 -0.67 17.27
C GLN A 93 7.22 -1.91 16.64
N THR A 94 8.02 -2.92 16.33
CA THR A 94 7.53 -4.22 15.85
C THR A 94 6.68 -4.91 16.94
N ASN A 95 7.16 -4.91 18.18
CA ASN A 95 6.42 -5.50 19.30
C ASN A 95 5.11 -4.75 19.57
N GLN A 96 5.09 -3.43 19.45
CA GLN A 96 3.89 -2.61 19.58
C GLN A 96 2.87 -2.96 18.50
N LEU A 97 3.29 -3.04 17.24
CA LEU A 97 2.41 -3.39 16.11
C LEU A 97 1.82 -4.80 16.29
N VAL A 98 2.66 -5.79 16.63
CA VAL A 98 2.19 -7.16 16.89
C VAL A 98 1.18 -7.20 18.04
N GLY A 99 1.43 -6.46 19.12
CA GLY A 99 0.50 -6.33 20.24
C GLY A 99 -0.84 -5.73 19.83
N GLU A 100 -0.83 -4.62 19.08
CA GLU A 100 -2.03 -3.96 18.55
C GLU A 100 -2.84 -4.92 17.68
N LEU A 101 -2.21 -5.56 16.70
CA LEU A 101 -2.86 -6.51 15.78
C LEU A 101 -3.44 -7.71 16.53
N ALA A 102 -2.75 -8.21 17.54
CA ALA A 102 -3.22 -9.33 18.37
C ALA A 102 -4.45 -8.96 19.23
N VAL A 103 -4.52 -7.72 19.71
CA VAL A 103 -5.69 -7.25 20.47
C VAL A 103 -6.91 -7.07 19.57
N HIS A 104 -6.73 -6.47 18.38
CA HIS A 104 -7.83 -6.02 17.55
C HIS A 104 -8.26 -7.01 16.45
N SER A 105 -7.50 -8.09 16.17
CA SER A 105 -7.83 -9.05 15.13
C SER A 105 -7.71 -10.49 15.59
N GLU A 106 -8.84 -11.21 15.57
CA GLU A 106 -8.85 -12.65 15.82
C GLU A 106 -8.13 -13.42 14.71
N HIS A 107 -8.34 -13.02 13.45
CA HIS A 107 -7.64 -13.62 12.31
C HIS A 107 -6.12 -13.47 12.44
N PHE A 108 -5.64 -12.30 12.88
CA PHE A 108 -4.22 -12.11 13.13
C PHE A 108 -3.70 -13.12 14.16
N ARG A 109 -4.38 -13.29 15.31
CA ARG A 109 -3.97 -14.26 16.32
C ARG A 109 -3.87 -15.68 15.76
N GLN A 110 -4.85 -16.09 14.95
CA GLN A 110 -4.86 -17.42 14.32
C GLN A 110 -3.69 -17.60 13.36
N TRP A 111 -3.45 -16.63 12.45
CA TRP A 111 -2.34 -16.68 11.51
C TRP A 111 -0.98 -16.56 12.21
N TRP A 112 -0.90 -15.71 13.23
CA TRP A 112 0.32 -15.55 14.03
C TRP A 112 0.69 -16.83 14.79
N ALA A 113 -0.24 -17.59 15.29
CA ALA A 113 -0.01 -18.89 15.93
C ALA A 113 0.39 -19.98 14.91
N GLY A 114 -0.09 -19.88 13.68
CA GLY A 114 0.04 -20.96 12.66
C GLY A 114 1.42 -21.12 12.02
N HIS A 115 2.45 -20.38 12.41
CA HIS A 115 3.87 -20.50 12.00
C HIS A 115 4.14 -20.49 10.48
N ARG A 116 3.19 -20.09 9.64
CA ARG A 116 3.42 -19.96 8.21
C ARG A 116 4.32 -18.74 7.96
N VAL A 117 5.53 -19.00 7.49
CA VAL A 117 6.44 -17.98 7.00
C VAL A 117 6.37 -18.03 5.48
N ALA A 118 5.67 -17.08 4.89
CA ALA A 118 5.62 -16.93 3.44
C ALA A 118 5.61 -15.44 3.14
N SER A 119 6.64 -14.96 2.46
CA SER A 119 6.66 -13.64 1.85
C SER A 119 6.93 -13.84 0.37
N ARG A 120 6.03 -13.35 -0.48
CA ARG A 120 6.24 -13.36 -1.93
C ARG A 120 6.78 -11.99 -2.36
N SER A 121 7.86 -12.01 -3.11
CA SER A 121 8.39 -10.81 -3.76
C SER A 121 7.63 -10.45 -5.03
N ALA A 122 6.93 -11.40 -5.62
CA ALA A 122 6.12 -11.22 -6.83
C ALA A 122 4.85 -12.08 -6.78
N GLY A 123 3.83 -11.67 -7.51
CA GLY A 123 2.57 -12.41 -7.61
C GLY A 123 1.46 -11.59 -8.23
N THR A 124 0.26 -12.13 -8.13
CA THR A 124 -0.97 -11.48 -8.61
C THR A 124 -1.89 -11.18 -7.45
N VAL A 125 -2.53 -10.03 -7.48
CA VAL A 125 -3.56 -9.59 -6.53
C VAL A 125 -4.84 -9.24 -7.29
N ARG A 126 -5.98 -9.66 -6.76
CA ARG A 126 -7.31 -9.36 -7.29
C ARG A 126 -8.00 -8.37 -6.37
N LEU A 127 -8.41 -7.24 -6.95
CA LEU A 127 -9.04 -6.15 -6.23
C LEU A 127 -10.46 -5.93 -6.74
N HIS A 128 -11.30 -5.40 -5.88
CA HIS A 128 -12.59 -4.81 -6.22
C HIS A 128 -12.58 -3.35 -5.80
N HIS A 129 -12.18 -2.49 -6.73
CA HIS A 129 -12.03 -1.07 -6.43
C HIS A 129 -13.37 -0.34 -6.53
N PRO A 130 -13.74 0.52 -5.56
CA PRO A 130 -15.06 1.14 -5.50
C PRO A 130 -15.41 2.03 -6.71
N ILE A 131 -14.40 2.56 -7.41
CA ILE A 131 -14.61 3.47 -8.56
C ILE A 131 -14.51 2.71 -9.88
N VAL A 132 -13.47 1.87 -10.06
CA VAL A 132 -13.17 1.25 -11.36
C VAL A 132 -13.50 -0.25 -11.42
N GLY A 133 -14.06 -0.82 -10.34
CA GLY A 133 -14.49 -2.21 -10.31
C GLY A 133 -13.35 -3.21 -10.17
N ASP A 134 -13.45 -4.33 -10.86
CA ASP A 134 -12.53 -5.46 -10.71
C ASP A 134 -11.20 -5.24 -11.42
N LEU A 135 -10.11 -5.49 -10.69
CA LEU A 135 -8.74 -5.37 -11.17
C LEU A 135 -7.97 -6.67 -10.86
N GLU A 136 -7.18 -7.14 -11.81
CA GLU A 136 -6.15 -8.13 -11.61
C GLU A 136 -4.80 -7.51 -11.91
N LEU A 137 -3.96 -7.36 -10.89
CA LEU A 137 -2.68 -6.70 -10.97
C LEU A 137 -1.56 -7.64 -10.56
N ASN A 138 -0.44 -7.60 -11.29
CA ASN A 138 0.80 -8.19 -10.84
C ASN A 138 1.50 -7.23 -9.90
N PHE A 139 2.12 -7.75 -8.85
CA PHE A 139 3.00 -6.96 -8.01
C PHE A 139 4.42 -7.51 -8.05
N GLU A 140 5.37 -6.61 -7.99
CA GLU A 140 6.79 -6.87 -7.83
C GLU A 140 7.33 -6.10 -6.62
N THR A 141 8.18 -6.76 -5.85
CA THR A 141 8.85 -6.15 -4.69
C THR A 141 10.35 -6.19 -4.91
N LEU A 142 10.94 -5.02 -5.08
CA LEU A 142 12.35 -4.83 -5.39
C LEU A 142 13.10 -4.42 -4.12
N SER A 143 14.15 -5.16 -3.77
CA SER A 143 15.07 -4.79 -2.70
C SER A 143 15.96 -3.63 -3.13
N LEU A 144 16.29 -2.75 -2.19
CA LEU A 144 17.16 -1.61 -2.42
C LEU A 144 18.52 -1.89 -1.78
N PRO A 145 19.59 -2.12 -2.58
CA PRO A 145 20.90 -2.52 -2.04
C PRO A 145 21.51 -1.53 -1.04
N ASP A 146 21.31 -0.22 -1.29
CA ASP A 146 21.82 0.85 -0.40
C ASP A 146 20.94 1.13 0.81
N ASP A 147 19.70 0.61 0.81
CA ASP A 147 18.71 0.76 1.88
C ASP A 147 18.09 -0.61 2.18
N PRO A 148 18.82 -1.56 2.79
CA PRO A 148 18.41 -2.97 2.89
C PRO A 148 17.12 -3.20 3.68
N ASP A 149 16.72 -2.22 4.49
CA ASP A 149 15.46 -2.22 5.25
C ASP A 149 14.30 -1.55 4.50
N GLN A 150 14.51 -1.17 3.23
CA GLN A 150 13.49 -0.60 2.37
C GLN A 150 13.29 -1.45 1.12
N MET A 151 12.07 -1.42 0.59
CA MET A 151 11.73 -2.10 -0.65
C MET A 151 10.78 -1.22 -1.47
N LEU A 152 10.93 -1.29 -2.78
CA LEU A 152 10.00 -0.68 -3.72
C LEU A 152 8.99 -1.74 -4.15
N ARG A 153 7.70 -1.51 -3.90
CA ARG A 153 6.61 -2.37 -4.40
C ARG A 153 5.86 -1.65 -5.49
N VAL A 154 5.73 -2.30 -6.64
CA VAL A 154 5.05 -1.81 -7.83
C VAL A 154 3.90 -2.74 -8.18
N TYR A 155 2.82 -2.17 -8.73
CA TYR A 155 1.67 -2.93 -9.22
C TYR A 155 1.43 -2.60 -10.68
N SER A 156 1.28 -3.62 -11.52
CA SER A 156 1.07 -3.44 -12.96
C SER A 156 -0.06 -4.30 -13.48
N ALA A 157 -0.81 -3.78 -14.45
CA ALA A 157 -1.76 -4.57 -15.21
C ALA A 157 -1.10 -5.12 -16.48
N LYS A 158 -1.59 -6.27 -16.97
CA LYS A 158 -1.20 -6.77 -18.29
C LYS A 158 -1.62 -5.76 -19.35
N ALA A 159 -0.72 -5.39 -20.23
CA ALA A 159 -1.00 -4.45 -21.30
C ALA A 159 -2.22 -4.89 -22.15
N GLY A 160 -3.14 -3.96 -22.44
CA GLY A 160 -4.36 -4.21 -23.20
C GLY A 160 -5.41 -5.05 -22.46
N SER A 161 -5.29 -5.23 -21.15
CA SER A 161 -6.30 -5.90 -20.32
C SER A 161 -7.33 -4.91 -19.79
N PRO A 162 -8.53 -5.36 -19.40
CA PRO A 162 -9.52 -4.52 -18.73
C PRO A 162 -8.95 -3.83 -17.48
N SER A 163 -8.03 -4.49 -16.76
CA SER A 163 -7.36 -3.90 -15.58
C SER A 163 -6.41 -2.77 -15.95
N SER A 164 -5.78 -2.81 -17.14
CA SER A 164 -4.97 -1.69 -17.67
C SER A 164 -5.84 -0.47 -17.96
N ASP A 165 -7.00 -0.69 -18.60
CA ASP A 165 -7.95 0.38 -18.90
C ASP A 165 -8.53 0.98 -17.61
N ALA A 166 -8.83 0.14 -16.63
CA ALA A 166 -9.32 0.57 -15.31
C ALA A 166 -8.28 1.40 -14.54
N LEU A 167 -6.99 1.04 -14.56
CA LEU A 167 -5.93 1.87 -13.98
C LEU A 167 -5.82 3.23 -14.69
N THR A 168 -5.95 3.25 -16.02
CA THR A 168 -5.97 4.48 -16.80
C THR A 168 -7.16 5.37 -16.40
N LEU A 169 -8.36 4.79 -16.28
CA LEU A 169 -9.54 5.53 -15.80
C LEU A 169 -9.34 6.08 -14.38
N LEU A 170 -8.73 5.30 -13.50
CA LEU A 170 -8.43 5.73 -12.14
C LEU A 170 -7.46 6.93 -12.12
N SER A 171 -6.50 6.98 -13.04
CA SER A 171 -5.55 8.09 -13.15
C SER A 171 -6.21 9.40 -13.60
N PHE A 172 -7.30 9.33 -14.38
CA PHE A 172 -8.06 10.50 -14.84
C PHE A 172 -9.18 10.93 -13.88
N GLY A 173 -9.72 10.01 -13.08
CA GLY A 173 -10.93 10.24 -12.27
C GLY A 173 -10.82 11.40 -11.27
N GLU A 174 -9.63 11.73 -10.79
CA GLU A 174 -9.41 12.84 -9.85
C GLU A 174 -9.09 14.17 -10.58
N ALA A 175 -8.66 14.12 -11.84
CA ALA A 175 -8.46 15.34 -12.64
C ALA A 175 -9.78 16.09 -12.90
N ALA A 176 -10.92 15.39 -12.82
CA ALA A 176 -12.26 15.98 -12.98
C ALA A 176 -12.82 16.61 -11.69
N ALA A 177 -12.14 16.44 -10.54
CA ALA A 177 -12.59 16.93 -9.24
C ALA A 177 -11.90 18.23 -8.77
N VAL A 178 -11.06 18.87 -9.61
CA VAL A 178 -10.52 20.21 -9.32
C VAL A 178 -11.62 21.21 -9.66
N PRO A 179 -12.24 21.90 -8.68
CA PRO A 179 -13.21 22.94 -8.97
C PRO A 179 -12.50 24.07 -9.72
N GLU A 180 -13.08 24.47 -10.87
CA GLU A 180 -12.64 25.67 -11.57
C GLU A 180 -12.65 26.85 -10.58
N PRO A 181 -11.62 27.71 -10.56
CA PRO A 181 -11.63 28.90 -9.74
C PRO A 181 -12.81 29.79 -10.17
N GLU A 182 -13.70 30.09 -9.23
CA GLU A 182 -14.84 30.97 -9.42
C GLU A 182 -14.37 32.30 -10.04
N PRO A 183 -14.95 32.73 -11.18
CA PRO A 183 -14.50 33.97 -11.83
C PRO A 183 -14.71 35.14 -10.86
N ALA A 184 -13.63 35.89 -10.63
CA ALA A 184 -13.62 37.05 -9.77
C ALA A 184 -14.78 38.00 -10.17
N ARG A 185 -15.70 38.26 -9.24
CA ARG A 185 -16.74 39.27 -9.39
C ARG A 185 -16.02 40.62 -9.64
N ARG A 186 -16.24 41.18 -10.81
CA ARG A 186 -15.90 42.56 -11.09
C ARG A 186 -16.85 43.43 -10.28
N ASP A 187 -16.32 44.11 -9.29
CA ASP A 187 -17.00 45.23 -8.66
C ASP A 187 -17.04 46.38 -9.68
N ASP A 188 -18.20 46.58 -10.29
CA ASP A 188 -18.53 47.85 -11.00
C ASP A 188 -18.97 48.85 -9.93
N SER A 189 -18.15 49.85 -9.75
CA SER A 189 -18.50 51.12 -9.11
C SER A 189 -18.29 52.27 -10.07
#